data_4e1e81d646a76c3699cccb21152de0a3
#
_entry.id   4e1e81d646a76c3699cccb21152de0a3
#
_cell.length_a   1.000
_cell.length_b   1.000
_cell.length_c   1.000
_cell.angle_alpha   90.00
_cell.angle_beta   90.00
_cell.angle_gamma   90.00
#
_symmetry.space_group_name_H-M   'P 1'
#
loop_
_entity.id
_entity.type
_entity.pdbx_description
1 polymer ?
#
loop_
_entity_poly.entity_id
_entity_poly.type
_entity_poly.pdbx_seq_one_letter_code
_entity_poly.pdbx_strand_id
1 'polypeptide(L)'
;MQGVIDIIKEATAGTDKTVTLLLDVAYIDYAGEKEEVRKIFKKLSNLPANILSIVAYSMSKGFTLYGQRTGAMIGVSSSKEIIEEFAAINQYTSRATWSNINRPAMKTLANIYSDSELLAATEKERDDYYQMIKARADLFTKEAEECGLPMLPYVAGFFLSIPAKNP
;
A
#
# COMPACT_ATOMS: atom_id res chain seq x y z
N MET A 1 -5.39 9.47 -7.61
CA MET A 1 -4.49 10.01 -6.55
C MET A 1 -4.16 11.48 -6.74
N GLN A 2 -3.70 11.95 -7.91
CA GLN A 2 -3.37 13.38 -8.08
C GLN A 2 -4.54 14.29 -7.71
N GLY A 3 -5.73 14.05 -8.23
CA GLY A 3 -6.90 14.86 -7.91
C GLY A 3 -7.25 14.91 -6.42
N VAL A 4 -7.03 13.81 -5.67
CA VAL A 4 -7.23 13.80 -4.20
C VAL A 4 -6.21 14.75 -3.53
N ILE A 5 -4.95 14.70 -3.93
CA ILE A 5 -3.92 15.58 -3.41
C ILE A 5 -4.24 17.05 -3.72
N ASP A 6 -4.69 17.33 -4.93
CA ASP A 6 -5.01 18.69 -5.37
C ASP A 6 -6.20 19.25 -4.57
N ILE A 7 -7.25 18.45 -4.34
CA ILE A 7 -8.38 18.82 -3.48
C ILE A 7 -7.93 19.09 -2.04
N ILE A 8 -7.07 18.24 -1.48
CA ILE A 8 -6.55 18.43 -0.12
C ILE A 8 -5.75 19.73 -0.03
N LYS A 9 -4.88 20.00 -1.01
CA LYS A 9 -4.10 21.25 -1.06
C LYS A 9 -5.00 22.49 -1.12
N GLU A 10 -6.03 22.45 -1.97
CA GLU A 10 -6.98 23.54 -2.12
C GLU A 10 -7.79 23.76 -0.83
N ALA A 11 -8.30 22.68 -0.25
CA ALA A 11 -9.12 22.74 0.97
C ALA A 11 -8.35 23.19 2.22
N THR A 12 -7.02 23.08 2.21
CA THR A 12 -6.18 23.47 3.35
C THR A 12 -5.35 24.71 3.12
N ALA A 13 -5.39 25.28 1.91
CA ALA A 13 -4.66 26.52 1.59
C ALA A 13 -5.11 27.69 2.47
N GLY A 14 -4.14 28.37 3.09
CA GLY A 14 -4.42 29.53 3.96
C GLY A 14 -5.17 29.20 5.27
N THR A 15 -5.19 27.95 5.67
CA THR A 15 -5.77 27.50 6.95
C THR A 15 -4.72 26.90 7.87
N ASP A 16 -5.02 26.85 9.19
CA ASP A 16 -4.17 26.17 10.19
C ASP A 16 -4.46 24.67 10.29
N LYS A 17 -5.23 24.11 9.32
CA LYS A 17 -5.60 22.70 9.33
C LYS A 17 -4.43 21.81 8.92
N THR A 18 -4.15 20.82 9.73
CA THR A 18 -3.25 19.70 9.38
C THR A 18 -4.10 18.55 8.84
N VAL A 19 -3.63 17.93 7.76
CA VAL A 19 -4.30 16.78 7.14
C VAL A 19 -3.38 15.59 7.11
N THR A 20 -3.91 14.44 7.53
CA THR A 20 -3.24 13.15 7.36
C THR A 20 -3.84 12.42 6.16
N LEU A 21 -3.00 12.13 5.17
CA LEU A 21 -3.34 11.32 4.00
C LEU A 21 -2.81 9.90 4.20
N LEU A 22 -3.70 8.96 4.53
CA LEU A 22 -3.33 7.56 4.69
C LEU A 22 -3.48 6.80 3.35
N LEU A 23 -2.40 6.19 2.90
CA LEU A 23 -2.36 5.29 1.75
C LEU A 23 -2.14 3.86 2.22
N ASP A 24 -3.17 3.04 2.15
CA ASP A 24 -3.03 1.59 2.34
C ASP A 24 -2.55 0.98 1.02
N VAL A 25 -1.33 0.46 1.03
CA VAL A 25 -0.67 -0.14 -0.13
C VAL A 25 -0.37 -1.63 0.07
N ALA A 26 -1.18 -2.31 0.90
CA ALA A 26 -0.98 -3.72 1.23
C ALA A 26 -0.94 -4.65 -0.01
N TYR A 27 -1.54 -4.25 -1.12
CA TYR A 27 -1.62 -5.00 -2.37
C TYR A 27 -0.78 -4.41 -3.51
N ILE A 28 0.10 -3.46 -3.24
CA ILE A 28 0.84 -2.74 -4.28
C ILE A 28 1.66 -3.66 -5.19
N ASP A 29 2.16 -4.77 -4.65
CA ASP A 29 2.96 -5.75 -5.40
C ASP A 29 2.14 -6.55 -6.42
N TYR A 30 0.80 -6.43 -6.37
CA TYR A 30 -0.14 -7.09 -7.29
C TYR A 30 -1.10 -6.08 -7.94
N ALA A 31 -0.80 -4.80 -7.87
CA ALA A 31 -1.65 -3.74 -8.40
C ALA A 31 -1.32 -3.34 -9.85
N GLY A 32 -0.26 -3.90 -10.43
CA GLY A 32 0.21 -3.59 -11.78
C GLY A 32 1.72 -3.77 -11.91
N GLU A 33 2.25 -3.33 -13.03
CA GLU A 33 3.69 -3.35 -13.28
C GLU A 33 4.46 -2.58 -12.21
N LYS A 34 5.50 -3.20 -11.66
CA LYS A 34 6.26 -2.74 -10.49
C LYS A 34 6.64 -1.26 -10.54
N GLU A 35 7.21 -0.82 -11.66
CA GLU A 35 7.67 0.56 -11.81
C GLU A 35 6.50 1.55 -11.95
N GLU A 36 5.40 1.14 -12.57
CA GLU A 36 4.23 1.99 -12.78
C GLU A 36 3.48 2.25 -11.48
N VAL A 37 3.18 1.21 -10.71
CA VAL A 37 2.42 1.35 -9.46
C VAL A 37 3.18 2.14 -8.40
N ARG A 38 4.51 2.07 -8.40
CA ARG A 38 5.36 2.80 -7.46
C ARG A 38 5.52 4.29 -7.77
N LYS A 39 5.14 4.75 -8.96
CA LYS A 39 5.09 6.18 -9.29
C LYS A 39 4.19 7.00 -8.35
N ILE A 40 3.26 6.34 -7.68
CA ILE A 40 2.40 6.99 -6.67
C ILE A 40 3.22 7.65 -5.57
N PHE A 41 4.34 7.06 -5.16
CA PHE A 41 5.16 7.59 -4.06
C PHE A 41 5.83 8.92 -4.42
N LYS A 42 6.14 9.17 -5.70
CA LYS A 42 6.68 10.44 -6.16
C LYS A 42 5.69 11.60 -5.94
N LYS A 43 4.38 11.31 -5.92
CA LYS A 43 3.34 12.33 -5.71
C LYS A 43 3.24 12.78 -4.25
N LEU A 44 3.83 12.03 -3.32
CA LEU A 44 3.87 12.38 -1.90
C LEU A 44 5.05 13.30 -1.55
N SER A 45 5.96 13.53 -2.49
CA SER A 45 7.10 14.41 -2.29
C SER A 45 6.70 15.88 -2.41
N ASN A 46 7.33 16.72 -1.61
CA ASN A 46 7.17 18.19 -1.65
C ASN A 46 5.72 18.67 -1.48
N LEU A 47 4.91 17.96 -0.70
CA LEU A 47 3.60 18.43 -0.29
C LEU A 47 3.74 19.58 0.73
N PRO A 48 2.72 20.46 0.85
CA PRO A 48 2.70 21.48 1.89
C PRO A 48 2.99 20.93 3.28
N ALA A 49 3.64 21.69 4.14
CA ALA A 49 4.08 21.26 5.46
C ALA A 49 2.94 20.81 6.40
N ASN A 50 1.72 21.28 6.15
CA ASN A 50 0.53 20.89 6.88
C ASN A 50 -0.10 19.54 6.41
N ILE A 51 0.56 18.82 5.48
CA ILE A 51 0.11 17.51 5.01
C ILE A 51 1.12 16.45 5.44
N LEU A 52 0.66 15.52 6.29
CA LEU A 52 1.37 14.29 6.62
C LEU A 52 0.81 13.15 5.75
N SER A 53 1.64 12.59 4.88
CA SER A 53 1.29 11.36 4.18
C SER A 53 1.80 10.15 4.94
N ILE A 54 0.94 9.16 5.14
CA ILE A 54 1.29 7.90 5.79
C ILE A 54 1.07 6.77 4.79
N VAL A 55 2.12 6.02 4.49
CA VAL A 55 2.04 4.82 3.68
C VAL A 55 1.98 3.61 4.61
N ALA A 56 0.87 2.89 4.60
CA ALA A 56 0.69 1.64 5.32
C ALA A 56 1.03 0.46 4.40
N TYR A 57 2.20 -0.13 4.59
CA TYR A 57 2.68 -1.28 3.84
C TYR A 57 2.55 -2.56 4.64
N SER A 58 2.08 -3.64 4.01
CA SER A 58 1.92 -4.96 4.63
C SER A 58 2.74 -6.02 3.91
N MET A 59 3.42 -6.84 4.68
CA MET A 59 4.15 -8.01 4.18
C MET A 59 3.27 -9.23 4.00
N SER A 60 2.01 -9.14 4.42
CA SER A 60 1.06 -10.26 4.37
C SER A 60 0.83 -10.78 2.95
N LYS A 61 0.85 -9.89 1.94
CA LYS A 61 0.56 -10.23 0.55
C LYS A 61 1.85 -10.36 -0.27
N GLY A 62 2.59 -9.28 -0.46
CA GLY A 62 3.77 -9.24 -1.32
C GLY A 62 4.93 -10.17 -0.90
N PHE A 63 4.94 -10.64 0.35
CA PHE A 63 5.91 -11.61 0.88
C PHE A 63 5.27 -12.87 1.45
N THR A 64 3.98 -13.08 1.24
CA THR A 64 3.22 -14.23 1.76
C THR A 64 3.33 -14.46 3.28
N LEU A 65 3.72 -13.43 4.04
CA LEU A 65 3.90 -13.49 5.50
C LEU A 65 2.60 -13.16 6.25
N TYR A 66 1.48 -13.69 5.77
CA TYR A 66 0.13 -13.33 6.25
C TYR A 66 -0.05 -13.54 7.75
N GLY A 67 0.37 -14.68 8.27
CA GLY A 67 0.27 -15.03 9.68
C GLY A 67 1.26 -14.31 10.60
N GLN A 68 2.30 -13.67 10.04
CA GLN A 68 3.37 -13.04 10.82
C GLN A 68 3.03 -11.64 11.34
N ARG A 69 1.94 -11.05 10.88
CA ARG A 69 1.42 -9.75 11.32
C ARG A 69 2.46 -8.63 11.26
N THR A 70 3.19 -8.53 10.16
CA THR A 70 4.30 -7.58 9.99
C THR A 70 4.05 -6.65 8.80
N GLY A 71 4.36 -5.39 9.00
CA GLY A 71 4.24 -4.32 8.00
C GLY A 71 5.10 -3.13 8.39
N ALA A 72 4.95 -2.05 7.65
CA ALA A 72 5.62 -0.79 7.93
C ALA A 72 4.64 0.37 7.77
N MET A 73 4.75 1.34 8.66
CA MET A 73 4.06 2.61 8.58
C MET A 73 5.09 3.71 8.31
N ILE A 74 5.04 4.32 7.13
CA ILE A 74 6.05 5.25 6.64
C ILE A 74 5.43 6.64 6.56
N GLY A 75 5.92 7.56 7.38
CA GLY A 75 5.53 8.96 7.34
C GLY A 75 6.34 9.74 6.32
N VAL A 76 5.68 10.59 5.55
CA VAL A 76 6.29 11.52 4.58
C VAL A 76 5.68 12.90 4.78
N SER A 77 6.51 13.89 5.11
CA SER A 77 6.13 15.30 5.24
C SER A 77 7.29 16.20 4.84
N SER A 78 6.99 17.42 4.45
CA SER A 78 7.98 18.49 4.26
C SER A 78 8.38 19.18 5.57
N SER A 79 7.67 18.90 6.68
CA SER A 79 8.01 19.36 8.03
C SER A 79 8.80 18.29 8.78
N LYS A 80 10.02 18.63 9.19
CA LYS A 80 10.86 17.78 10.04
C LYS A 80 10.20 17.52 11.40
N GLU A 81 9.61 18.54 11.99
CA GLU A 81 8.94 18.47 13.29
C GLU A 81 7.79 17.46 13.27
N ILE A 82 6.93 17.49 12.25
CA ILE A 82 5.84 16.52 12.09
C ILE A 82 6.36 15.10 11.96
N ILE A 83 7.48 14.88 11.26
CA ILE A 83 8.06 13.54 11.12
C ILE A 83 8.68 13.06 12.43
N GLU A 84 9.34 13.91 13.18
CA GLU A 84 9.90 13.58 14.49
C GLU A 84 8.80 13.25 15.50
N GLU A 85 7.72 14.02 15.52
CA GLU A 85 6.54 13.75 16.35
C GLU A 85 5.85 12.43 15.94
N PHE A 86 5.62 12.21 14.64
CA PHE A 86 5.07 10.97 14.11
C PHE A 86 5.91 9.75 14.55
N ALA A 87 7.23 9.83 14.44
CA ALA A 87 8.12 8.76 14.85
C ALA A 87 8.05 8.51 16.37
N ALA A 88 8.06 9.57 17.18
CA ALA A 88 8.00 9.47 18.64
C ALA A 88 6.68 8.87 19.12
N ILE A 89 5.54 9.31 18.57
CA ILE A 89 4.21 8.78 18.90
C ILE A 89 4.13 7.29 18.57
N ASN A 90 4.60 6.89 17.38
CA ASN A 90 4.56 5.50 16.95
C ASN A 90 5.49 4.61 17.79
N GLN A 91 6.67 5.09 18.13
CA GLN A 91 7.58 4.38 19.03
C GLN A 91 6.95 4.17 20.40
N TYR A 92 6.38 5.20 20.99
CA TYR A 92 5.71 5.12 22.29
C TYR A 92 4.52 4.15 22.27
N THR A 93 3.63 4.30 21.28
CA THR A 93 2.43 3.48 21.13
C THR A 93 2.79 2.01 20.90
N SER A 94 3.75 1.74 20.02
CA SER A 94 4.25 0.40 19.76
C SER A 94 4.82 -0.24 21.03
N ARG A 95 5.64 0.50 21.76
CA ARG A 95 6.22 0.02 23.02
C ARG A 95 5.16 -0.26 24.09
N ALA A 96 4.13 0.58 24.18
CA ALA A 96 3.07 0.43 25.16
C ALA A 96 2.10 -0.71 24.84
N THR A 97 1.88 -1.02 23.53
CA THR A 97 0.86 -1.97 23.08
C THR A 97 1.38 -3.40 23.00
N TRP A 98 2.52 -3.61 22.34
CA TRP A 98 3.07 -4.96 22.10
C TRP A 98 4.57 -5.09 22.38
N SER A 99 5.22 -4.04 22.83
CA SER A 99 6.64 -3.99 23.22
C SER A 99 7.63 -4.19 22.06
N ASN A 100 7.52 -5.29 21.32
CA ASN A 100 8.32 -5.60 20.13
C ASN A 100 7.47 -6.28 19.06
N ILE A 101 7.85 -6.06 17.81
CA ILE A 101 7.21 -6.72 16.66
C ILE A 101 7.89 -8.06 16.35
N ASN A 102 7.31 -8.80 15.41
CA ASN A 102 7.76 -10.11 14.98
C ASN A 102 9.16 -10.06 14.34
N ARG A 103 10.20 -10.43 15.10
CA ARG A 103 11.58 -10.44 14.64
C ARG A 103 11.86 -11.43 13.50
N PRO A 104 11.33 -12.68 13.49
CA PRO A 104 11.50 -13.61 12.38
C PRO A 104 11.10 -13.00 11.04
N ALA A 105 9.94 -12.36 10.94
CA ALA A 105 9.48 -11.73 9.71
C ALA A 105 10.40 -10.59 9.24
N MET A 106 10.84 -9.73 10.16
CA MET A 106 11.82 -8.68 9.83
C MET A 106 13.15 -9.27 9.34
N LYS A 107 13.64 -10.35 9.98
CA LYS A 107 14.88 -11.00 9.57
C LYS A 107 14.74 -11.67 8.20
N THR A 108 13.59 -12.26 7.89
CA THR A 108 13.30 -12.81 6.56
C THR A 108 13.46 -11.75 5.49
N LEU A 109 12.88 -10.57 5.68
CA LEU A 109 13.05 -9.47 4.75
C LEU A 109 14.48 -8.99 4.63
N ALA A 110 15.15 -8.80 5.77
CA ALA A 110 16.54 -8.38 5.76
C ALA A 110 17.41 -9.38 4.98
N ASN A 111 17.19 -10.67 5.14
CA ASN A 111 17.90 -11.70 4.38
C ASN A 111 17.59 -11.63 2.88
N ILE A 112 16.30 -11.49 2.49
CA ILE A 112 15.92 -11.36 1.07
C ILE A 112 16.61 -10.17 0.43
N TYR A 113 16.60 -9.01 1.08
CA TYR A 113 17.20 -7.79 0.52
C TYR A 113 18.73 -7.73 0.61
N SER A 114 19.34 -8.58 1.43
CA SER A 114 20.81 -8.68 1.53
C SER A 114 21.42 -9.69 0.56
N ASP A 115 20.60 -10.49 -0.10
CA ASP A 115 21.00 -11.52 -1.04
C ASP A 115 20.35 -11.26 -2.39
N SER A 116 21.16 -10.94 -3.40
CA SER A 116 20.66 -10.57 -4.74
C SER A 116 19.97 -11.72 -5.47
N GLU A 117 20.42 -12.97 -5.25
CA GLU A 117 19.82 -14.14 -5.89
C GLU A 117 18.46 -14.44 -5.26
N LEU A 118 18.39 -14.38 -3.94
CA LEU A 118 17.13 -14.58 -3.21
C LEU A 118 16.12 -13.45 -3.50
N LEU A 119 16.58 -12.22 -3.62
CA LEU A 119 15.73 -11.10 -4.02
C LEU A 119 15.18 -11.30 -5.44
N ALA A 120 16.03 -11.65 -6.39
CA ALA A 120 15.62 -11.91 -7.77
C ALA A 120 14.62 -13.08 -7.87
N ALA A 121 14.86 -14.16 -7.14
CA ALA A 121 13.93 -15.30 -7.09
C ALA A 121 12.57 -14.90 -6.49
N THR A 122 12.58 -14.12 -5.40
CA THR A 122 11.36 -13.63 -4.76
C THR A 122 10.57 -12.68 -5.67
N GLU A 123 11.26 -11.79 -6.37
CA GLU A 123 10.62 -10.86 -7.32
C GLU A 123 10.02 -11.59 -8.52
N LYS A 124 10.74 -12.59 -9.04
CA LYS A 124 10.24 -13.43 -10.13
C LYS A 124 8.98 -14.21 -9.73
N GLU A 125 9.01 -14.89 -8.59
CA GLU A 125 7.84 -15.62 -8.08
C GLU A 125 6.63 -14.71 -7.89
N ARG A 126 6.85 -13.50 -7.37
CA ARG A 126 5.80 -12.49 -7.20
C ARG A 126 5.21 -12.06 -8.54
N ASP A 127 6.03 -11.86 -9.56
CA ASP A 127 5.56 -11.53 -10.90
C ASP A 127 4.76 -12.69 -11.52
N ASP A 128 5.23 -13.92 -11.40
CA ASP A 128 4.51 -15.11 -11.86
C ASP A 128 3.09 -15.19 -11.25
N TYR A 129 2.95 -14.91 -9.95
CA TYR A 129 1.63 -14.82 -9.28
C TYR A 129 0.82 -13.62 -9.73
N TYR A 130 1.43 -12.46 -9.95
CA TYR A 130 0.73 -11.30 -10.50
C TYR A 130 0.11 -11.61 -11.87
N GLN A 131 0.86 -12.20 -12.78
CA GLN A 131 0.38 -12.57 -14.10
C GLN A 131 -0.77 -13.60 -14.02
N MET A 132 -0.66 -14.58 -13.14
CA MET A 132 -1.73 -15.55 -12.91
C MET A 132 -3.01 -14.88 -12.37
N ILE A 133 -2.90 -13.99 -11.40
CA ILE A 133 -4.05 -13.26 -10.83
C ILE A 133 -4.70 -12.40 -11.91
N LYS A 134 -3.88 -11.68 -12.68
CA LYS A 134 -4.34 -10.86 -13.79
C LYS A 134 -5.12 -11.67 -14.82
N ALA A 135 -4.55 -12.77 -15.28
CA ALA A 135 -5.21 -13.65 -16.25
C ALA A 135 -6.57 -14.16 -15.78
N ARG A 136 -6.67 -14.54 -14.50
CA ARG A 136 -7.94 -14.97 -13.89
C ARG A 136 -8.97 -13.83 -13.82
N ALA A 137 -8.54 -12.65 -13.45
CA ALA A 137 -9.41 -11.48 -13.37
C ALA A 137 -9.89 -11.03 -14.75
N ASP A 138 -9.00 -11.02 -15.74
CA ASP A 138 -9.33 -10.68 -17.12
C ASP A 138 -10.38 -11.65 -17.70
N LEU A 139 -10.18 -12.96 -17.46
CA LEU A 139 -11.15 -13.99 -17.89
C LEU A 139 -12.51 -13.79 -17.21
N PHE A 140 -12.51 -13.65 -15.88
CA PHE A 140 -13.75 -13.44 -15.12
C PHE A 140 -14.50 -12.18 -15.57
N THR A 141 -13.79 -11.07 -15.76
CA THR A 141 -14.38 -9.80 -16.19
C THR A 141 -15.02 -9.94 -17.58
N LYS A 142 -14.33 -10.61 -18.50
CA LYS A 142 -14.84 -10.89 -19.83
C LYS A 142 -16.13 -11.74 -19.80
N GLU A 143 -16.10 -12.85 -19.07
CA GLU A 143 -17.27 -13.74 -18.96
C GLU A 143 -18.44 -13.08 -18.22
N ALA A 144 -18.16 -12.25 -17.20
CA ALA A 144 -19.16 -11.45 -16.51
C ALA A 144 -19.87 -10.46 -17.45
N GLU A 145 -19.10 -9.79 -18.32
CA GLU A 145 -19.66 -8.90 -19.36
C GLU A 145 -20.51 -9.66 -20.36
N GLU A 146 -20.03 -10.81 -20.86
CA GLU A 146 -20.74 -11.65 -21.83
C GLU A 146 -22.09 -12.18 -21.30
N CYS A 147 -22.17 -12.49 -19.99
CA CYS A 147 -23.41 -12.97 -19.36
C CYS A 147 -24.25 -11.85 -18.72
N GLY A 148 -23.84 -10.58 -18.84
CA GLY A 148 -24.56 -9.43 -18.31
C GLY A 148 -24.53 -9.34 -16.77
N LEU A 149 -23.52 -9.93 -16.10
CA LEU A 149 -23.34 -9.80 -14.66
C LEU A 149 -22.85 -8.39 -14.32
N PRO A 150 -23.59 -7.59 -13.52
CA PRO A 150 -23.14 -6.26 -13.16
C PRO A 150 -21.91 -6.33 -12.24
N MET A 151 -20.89 -5.54 -12.54
CA MET A 151 -19.67 -5.45 -11.74
C MET A 151 -19.34 -4.00 -11.42
N LEU A 152 -18.72 -3.74 -10.29
CA LEU A 152 -18.02 -2.48 -10.05
C LEU A 152 -16.72 -2.45 -10.88
N PRO A 153 -16.23 -1.24 -11.25
CA PRO A 153 -14.99 -1.12 -12.00
C PRO A 153 -13.84 -1.85 -11.33
N TYR A 154 -13.19 -2.74 -12.07
CA TYR A 154 -12.00 -3.47 -11.62
C TYR A 154 -10.78 -2.97 -12.39
N VAL A 155 -9.67 -2.76 -11.68
CA VAL A 155 -8.40 -2.34 -12.28
C VAL A 155 -7.30 -3.36 -11.98
N ALA A 156 -7.19 -3.80 -10.73
CA ALA A 156 -6.16 -4.74 -10.30
C ALA A 156 -6.46 -5.30 -8.90
N GLY A 157 -5.68 -6.30 -8.48
CA GLY A 157 -5.75 -6.88 -7.14
C GLY A 157 -6.53 -8.20 -7.08
N PHE A 158 -6.86 -8.65 -5.87
CA PHE A 158 -7.47 -9.96 -5.62
C PHE A 158 -9.00 -9.93 -5.54
N PHE A 159 -9.60 -8.74 -5.48
CA PHE A 159 -11.01 -8.58 -5.19
C PHE A 159 -11.75 -8.00 -6.38
N LEU A 160 -12.81 -8.67 -6.74
CA LEU A 160 -13.83 -8.21 -7.69
C LEU A 160 -15.11 -7.96 -6.89
N SER A 161 -15.80 -6.88 -7.18
CA SER A 161 -17.02 -6.52 -6.44
C SER A 161 -18.23 -6.60 -7.36
N ILE A 162 -19.23 -7.35 -6.90
CA ILE A 162 -20.50 -7.54 -7.60
C ILE A 162 -21.59 -6.90 -6.74
N PRO A 163 -22.40 -5.97 -7.30
CA PRO A 163 -23.53 -5.40 -6.56
C PRO A 163 -24.53 -6.50 -6.19
N ALA A 164 -24.90 -6.57 -4.92
CA ALA A 164 -25.96 -7.45 -4.44
C ALA A 164 -27.23 -6.63 -4.17
N LYS A 165 -28.41 -7.19 -4.48
CA LYS A 165 -29.70 -6.53 -4.19
C LYS A 165 -30.04 -6.58 -2.71
N ASN A 166 -29.58 -7.63 -2.02
CA ASN A 166 -29.72 -7.79 -0.56
C ASN A 166 -28.34 -8.20 0.00
N PRO A 167 -27.84 -7.52 1.04
CA PRO A 167 -26.61 -7.89 1.72
C PRO A 167 -26.75 -9.19 2.51
#